data_cb8e7e41c6eaaebc14cfa5fa0aa1227b
#
_entry.id   cb8e7e41c6eaaebc14cfa5fa0aa1227b
#
_cell.length_a   1.000
_cell.length_b   1.000
_cell.length_c   1.000
_cell.angle_alpha   90.00
_cell.angle_beta   90.00
_cell.angle_gamma   90.00
#
_symmetry.space_group_name_H-M   'P 1'
#
loop_
_entity.id
_entity.type
_entity.pdbx_description
1 polymer ?
#
loop_
_entity_poly.entity_id
_entity_poly.type
_entity_poly.pdbx_seq_one_letter_code
_entity_poly.pdbx_strand_id
1 'polypeptide(L)'
;MNAHIAGLGWVTPLGVGLDEVWARLESGDVAESKTLLNPETGRAHACMAVPPKMVEAVGRNPRLRRSSAISYFAVSAGLAALADAGIEMTPELATRTAVVFAISDGGVLYTRKFYEQIVKQGANAASPLLFPETVYNAPASHLAALLGIDGASYTLVGDASIGLTALHFAAQLLALGNVDQCVVVGAEECDWILCEAYADWRLAHTPLAEGAAAVVLRREGRWKVTTHAGAPFTRRREAAGALGRVLGELRTVEPGLIVSSANGTFVDRAEAAVLPAASRMIAPKRQLGEAPGASALLQLVLAAVALEKLELRHALVPVIGWNQQASAALIERVIPNW
;
A
#
# COMPACT_ATOMS: atom_id res chain seq x y z
N MET A 1 -15.17 15.16 -4.95
CA MET A 1 -15.07 15.03 -3.46
C MET A 1 -13.83 15.78 -3.02
N ASN A 2 -13.91 16.62 -1.98
CA ASN A 2 -12.73 17.33 -1.45
C ASN A 2 -12.13 16.47 -0.33
N ALA A 3 -11.08 15.73 -0.63
CA ALA A 3 -10.29 14.97 0.31
C ALA A 3 -8.83 15.41 0.20
N HIS A 4 -8.16 15.52 1.32
CA HIS A 4 -6.78 15.96 1.40
C HIS A 4 -5.96 14.98 2.24
N ILE A 5 -4.74 14.76 1.82
CA ILE A 5 -3.75 14.03 2.60
C ILE A 5 -3.13 15.03 3.58
N ALA A 6 -3.23 14.73 4.87
CA ALA A 6 -2.67 15.51 5.97
C ALA A 6 -1.31 14.98 6.42
N GLY A 7 -1.11 13.66 6.36
CA GLY A 7 0.12 13.01 6.78
C GLY A 7 0.43 11.74 6.01
N LEU A 8 1.71 11.39 5.96
CA LEU A 8 2.31 10.32 5.20
C LEU A 8 3.14 9.41 6.11
N GLY A 9 3.11 8.12 5.86
CA GLY A 9 4.00 7.16 6.49
C GLY A 9 4.22 5.94 5.60
N TRP A 10 5.39 5.36 5.69
CA TRP A 10 5.70 4.10 5.02
C TRP A 10 6.70 3.26 5.78
N VAL A 11 6.73 2.00 5.42
CA VAL A 11 7.76 1.02 5.75
C VAL A 11 8.14 0.35 4.46
N THR A 12 9.38 0.49 4.04
CA THR A 12 9.88 -0.03 2.76
C THR A 12 11.14 -0.87 2.99
N PRO A 13 11.53 -1.72 2.04
CA PRO A 13 12.82 -2.41 2.12
C PRO A 13 14.03 -1.47 2.16
N LEU A 14 13.88 -0.22 1.69
CA LEU A 14 14.93 0.80 1.74
C LEU A 14 14.95 1.60 3.04
N GLY A 15 13.85 1.67 3.82
CA GLY A 15 13.79 2.47 5.04
C GLY A 15 12.38 2.84 5.46
N VAL A 16 12.26 3.68 6.49
CA VAL A 16 11.01 4.16 7.07
C VAL A 16 10.91 5.70 7.10
N GLY A 17 12.02 6.42 7.03
CA GLY A 17 12.05 7.89 6.94
C GLY A 17 11.65 8.38 5.55
N LEU A 18 10.74 9.37 5.46
CA LEU A 18 10.30 9.90 4.16
C LEU A 18 11.48 10.48 3.37
N ASP A 19 12.31 11.30 4.01
CA ASP A 19 13.48 11.94 3.38
C ASP A 19 14.59 10.94 3.08
N GLU A 20 14.83 9.99 3.97
CA GLU A 20 15.85 8.95 3.81
C GLU A 20 15.56 8.08 2.59
N VAL A 21 14.34 7.56 2.51
CA VAL A 21 13.93 6.68 1.40
C VAL A 21 13.90 7.46 0.08
N TRP A 22 13.42 8.72 0.11
CA TRP A 22 13.47 9.58 -1.06
C TRP A 22 14.90 9.75 -1.59
N ALA A 23 15.87 10.08 -0.71
CA ALA A 23 17.27 10.26 -1.11
C ALA A 23 17.86 8.97 -1.71
N ARG A 24 17.51 7.81 -1.16
CA ARG A 24 17.95 6.50 -1.67
C ARG A 24 17.32 6.16 -3.02
N LEU A 25 16.06 6.49 -3.23
CA LEU A 25 15.40 6.31 -4.53
C LEU A 25 16.02 7.22 -5.59
N GLU A 26 16.33 8.47 -5.24
CA GLU A 26 16.99 9.44 -6.14
C GLU A 26 18.43 9.03 -6.50
N SER A 27 19.17 8.44 -5.55
CA SER A 27 20.52 7.92 -5.83
C SER A 27 20.52 6.65 -6.69
N GLY A 28 19.34 6.07 -6.94
CA GLY A 28 19.21 4.83 -7.72
C GLY A 28 19.41 3.56 -6.89
N ASP A 29 19.41 3.65 -5.55
CA ASP A 29 19.50 2.48 -4.69
C ASP A 29 18.37 1.50 -5.00
N VAL A 30 18.74 0.22 -5.01
CA VAL A 30 17.78 -0.90 -5.13
C VAL A 30 17.79 -1.68 -3.82
N ALA A 31 16.62 -2.04 -3.33
CA ALA A 31 16.52 -2.82 -2.11
C ALA A 31 17.18 -4.19 -2.26
N GLU A 32 17.84 -4.64 -1.20
CA GLU A 32 18.44 -5.96 -1.16
C GLU A 32 17.36 -7.04 -1.18
N SER A 33 17.59 -8.09 -1.95
CA SER A 33 16.72 -9.25 -2.00
C SER A 33 17.26 -10.36 -1.11
N LYS A 34 16.39 -10.92 -0.27
CA LYS A 34 16.64 -12.22 0.38
C LYS A 34 16.15 -13.36 -0.51
N THR A 35 16.79 -14.50 -0.39
CA THR A 35 16.35 -15.74 -1.05
C THR A 35 15.36 -16.48 -0.17
N LEU A 36 14.18 -16.76 -0.71
CA LEU A 36 13.18 -17.64 -0.13
C LEU A 36 13.17 -18.98 -0.89
N LEU A 37 13.33 -20.08 -0.16
CA LEU A 37 13.35 -21.41 -0.76
C LEU A 37 12.01 -22.10 -0.58
N ASN A 38 11.46 -22.65 -1.68
CA ASN A 38 10.39 -23.65 -1.58
C ASN A 38 10.98 -24.93 -0.98
N PRO A 39 10.55 -25.36 0.19
CA PRO A 39 11.14 -26.52 0.89
C PRO A 39 10.86 -27.86 0.19
N GLU A 40 9.87 -27.92 -0.70
CA GLU A 40 9.47 -29.14 -1.38
C GLU A 40 10.22 -29.34 -2.71
N THR A 41 10.40 -28.23 -3.46
CA THR A 41 11.02 -28.29 -4.80
C THR A 41 12.47 -27.80 -4.82
N GLY A 42 12.91 -27.08 -3.77
CA GLY A 42 14.20 -26.40 -3.74
C GLY A 42 14.28 -25.15 -4.62
N ARG A 43 13.17 -24.74 -5.25
CA ARG A 43 13.13 -23.55 -6.11
C ARG A 43 13.37 -22.30 -5.26
N ALA A 44 14.27 -21.44 -5.73
CA ALA A 44 14.65 -20.20 -5.07
C ALA A 44 13.89 -19.00 -5.65
N HIS A 45 13.41 -18.13 -4.78
CA HIS A 45 12.72 -16.90 -5.14
C HIS A 45 13.38 -15.69 -4.48
N ALA A 46 13.50 -14.58 -5.19
CA ALA A 46 13.94 -13.31 -4.62
C ALA A 46 12.76 -12.57 -3.98
N CYS A 47 12.98 -12.02 -2.78
CA CYS A 47 12.04 -11.14 -2.09
C CYS A 47 12.78 -9.95 -1.51
N MET A 48 12.31 -8.74 -1.78
CA MET A 48 12.82 -7.51 -1.16
C MET A 48 12.16 -7.32 0.20
N ALA A 49 12.87 -7.73 1.26
CA ALA A 49 12.33 -7.75 2.62
C ALA A 49 12.60 -6.47 3.39
N VAL A 50 11.67 -6.11 4.27
CA VAL A 50 11.88 -5.05 5.26
C VAL A 50 12.86 -5.56 6.33
N PRO A 51 14.01 -4.88 6.56
CA PRO A 51 14.92 -5.25 7.63
C PRO A 51 14.22 -5.19 8.99
N PRO A 52 14.29 -6.25 9.83
CA PRO A 52 13.55 -6.31 11.11
C PRO A 52 13.78 -5.14 12.06
N LYS A 53 14.99 -4.56 12.04
CA LYS A 53 15.36 -3.39 12.85
C LYS A 53 14.47 -2.16 12.60
N MET A 54 13.89 -2.04 11.41
CA MET A 54 13.07 -0.89 11.02
C MET A 54 11.71 -0.85 11.72
N VAL A 55 11.22 -2.00 12.19
CA VAL A 55 9.95 -2.13 12.90
C VAL A 55 10.12 -2.64 14.34
N GLU A 56 11.34 -2.70 14.83
CA GLU A 56 11.66 -3.23 16.16
C GLU A 56 10.93 -2.49 17.28
N ALA A 57 10.82 -1.17 17.19
CA ALA A 57 10.15 -0.36 18.19
C ALA A 57 8.66 -0.74 18.35
N VAL A 58 7.99 -0.97 17.22
CA VAL A 58 6.60 -1.45 17.19
C VAL A 58 6.50 -2.89 17.68
N GLY A 59 7.43 -3.75 17.28
CA GLY A 59 7.49 -5.16 17.70
C GLY A 59 7.67 -5.37 19.20
N ARG A 60 8.20 -4.36 19.93
CA ARG A 60 8.29 -4.39 21.40
C ARG A 60 6.96 -4.16 22.11
N ASN A 61 5.94 -3.70 21.39
CA ASN A 61 4.61 -3.53 21.99
C ASN A 61 4.01 -4.89 22.38
N PRO A 62 3.60 -5.08 23.65
CA PRO A 62 3.06 -6.37 24.12
C PRO A 62 1.86 -6.88 23.32
N ARG A 63 1.03 -5.99 22.78
CA ARG A 63 -0.12 -6.36 21.94
C ARG A 63 0.29 -7.02 20.63
N LEU A 64 1.44 -6.65 20.07
CA LEU A 64 1.92 -7.13 18.78
C LEU A 64 2.87 -8.33 18.87
N ARG A 65 3.26 -8.73 20.08
CA ARG A 65 4.27 -9.79 20.30
C ARG A 65 4.05 -11.10 19.54
N ARG A 66 2.81 -11.38 19.15
CA ARG A 66 2.44 -12.61 18.42
C ARG A 66 1.83 -12.32 17.05
N SER A 67 1.92 -11.10 16.60
CA SER A 67 1.36 -10.70 15.30
C SER A 67 2.27 -11.09 14.15
N SER A 68 1.71 -11.20 12.96
CA SER A 68 2.47 -11.38 11.73
C SER A 68 3.22 -10.11 11.35
N ALA A 69 4.26 -10.24 10.51
CA ALA A 69 5.10 -9.12 10.07
C ALA A 69 4.30 -8.00 9.42
N ILE A 70 3.28 -8.33 8.64
CA ILE A 70 2.36 -7.38 8.01
C ILE A 70 1.73 -6.41 9.04
N SER A 71 1.41 -6.90 10.25
CA SER A 71 0.86 -6.07 11.33
C SER A 71 1.88 -5.06 11.85
N TYR A 72 3.16 -5.45 11.95
CA TYR A 72 4.22 -4.50 12.33
C TYR A 72 4.40 -3.41 11.29
N PHE A 73 4.40 -3.77 10.01
CA PHE A 73 4.53 -2.82 8.92
C PHE A 73 3.35 -1.84 8.91
N ALA A 74 2.13 -2.35 8.99
CA ALA A 74 0.91 -1.56 8.99
C ALA A 74 0.85 -0.56 10.15
N VAL A 75 1.14 -1.04 11.37
CA VAL A 75 1.16 -0.19 12.57
C VAL A 75 2.26 0.87 12.48
N SER A 76 3.47 0.49 12.06
CA SER A 76 4.56 1.46 11.90
C SER A 76 4.21 2.56 10.90
N ALA A 77 3.68 2.20 9.73
CA ALA A 77 3.29 3.18 8.72
C ALA A 77 2.13 4.08 9.19
N GLY A 78 1.11 3.49 9.85
CA GLY A 78 -0.02 4.25 10.38
C GLY A 78 0.37 5.26 11.47
N LEU A 79 1.21 4.85 12.41
CA LEU A 79 1.74 5.74 13.45
C LEU A 79 2.61 6.85 12.85
N ALA A 80 3.46 6.52 11.86
CA ALA A 80 4.27 7.51 11.15
C ALA A 80 3.41 8.54 10.42
N ALA A 81 2.33 8.11 9.76
CA ALA A 81 1.41 9.01 9.06
C ALA A 81 0.68 9.97 10.01
N LEU A 82 0.27 9.50 11.19
CA LEU A 82 -0.33 10.36 12.23
C LEU A 82 0.69 11.36 12.78
N ALA A 83 1.91 10.91 13.04
CA ALA A 83 2.99 11.77 13.52
C ALA A 83 3.35 12.86 12.48
N ASP A 84 3.44 12.50 11.19
CA ASP A 84 3.70 13.43 10.09
C ASP A 84 2.56 14.46 9.91
N ALA A 85 1.31 14.06 10.23
CA ALA A 85 0.16 14.96 10.27
C ALA A 85 0.11 15.86 11.52
N GLY A 86 0.98 15.63 12.51
CA GLY A 86 0.93 16.32 13.81
C GLY A 86 -0.32 15.96 14.64
N ILE A 87 -0.86 14.74 14.44
CA ILE A 87 -2.11 14.30 15.10
C ILE A 87 -1.77 13.42 16.29
N GLU A 88 -2.20 13.87 17.45
CA GLU A 88 -2.26 13.08 18.67
C GLU A 88 -3.68 12.52 18.83
N MET A 89 -3.78 11.19 18.98
CA MET A 89 -5.08 10.52 19.13
C MET A 89 -5.64 10.76 20.54
N THR A 90 -6.79 11.44 20.59
CA THR A 90 -7.61 11.56 21.81
C THR A 90 -8.80 10.61 21.74
N PRO A 91 -9.45 10.27 22.87
CA PRO A 91 -10.66 9.44 22.86
C PRO A 91 -11.76 9.98 21.94
N GLU A 92 -11.97 11.31 21.94
CA GLU A 92 -12.99 11.97 21.09
C GLU A 92 -12.64 11.84 19.61
N LEU A 93 -11.37 12.03 19.25
CA LEU A 93 -10.90 11.89 17.88
C LEU A 93 -10.95 10.44 17.41
N ALA A 94 -10.68 9.48 18.32
CA ALA A 94 -10.71 8.05 18.02
C ALA A 94 -12.11 7.57 17.58
N THR A 95 -13.20 8.09 18.20
CA THR A 95 -14.57 7.77 17.81
C THR A 95 -14.96 8.33 16.43
N ARG A 96 -14.25 9.36 15.97
CA ARG A 96 -14.47 10.04 14.69
C ARG A 96 -13.38 9.73 13.64
N THR A 97 -12.56 8.72 13.92
CA THR A 97 -11.51 8.22 13.02
C THR A 97 -11.93 6.86 12.45
N ALA A 98 -11.78 6.67 11.15
CA ALA A 98 -11.91 5.36 10.52
C ALA A 98 -10.53 4.80 10.14
N VAL A 99 -10.39 3.47 10.21
CA VAL A 99 -9.32 2.72 9.57
C VAL A 99 -9.85 2.12 8.28
N VAL A 100 -9.16 2.36 7.16
CA VAL A 100 -9.44 1.72 5.88
C VAL A 100 -8.18 1.00 5.43
N PHE A 101 -8.23 -0.31 5.44
CA PHE A 101 -7.09 -1.18 5.21
C PHE A 101 -7.16 -1.85 3.84
N ALA A 102 -6.09 -1.74 3.07
CA ALA A 102 -5.90 -2.42 1.79
C ALA A 102 -4.94 -3.61 1.96
N ILE A 103 -5.33 -4.77 1.48
CA ILE A 103 -4.54 -6.01 1.61
C ILE A 103 -4.77 -6.90 0.37
N SER A 104 -3.76 -7.65 -0.03
CA SER A 104 -3.86 -8.64 -1.11
C SER A 104 -3.79 -10.06 -0.58
N ASP A 105 -2.66 -10.44 -0.04
CA ASP A 105 -2.34 -11.83 0.27
C ASP A 105 -2.53 -12.17 1.76
N GLY A 106 -2.64 -11.17 2.62
CA GLY A 106 -2.93 -11.33 4.04
C GLY A 106 -1.72 -11.73 4.87
N GLY A 107 -2.01 -12.25 6.07
CA GLY A 107 -1.00 -12.80 6.99
C GLY A 107 -0.50 -14.16 6.53
N VAL A 108 0.17 -14.22 5.38
CA VAL A 108 0.56 -15.45 4.70
C VAL A 108 1.52 -16.32 5.52
N LEU A 109 2.42 -15.71 6.29
CA LEU A 109 3.38 -16.43 7.14
C LEU A 109 2.67 -17.25 8.22
N TYR A 110 1.65 -16.68 8.85
CA TYR A 110 0.85 -17.36 9.88
C TYR A 110 -0.16 -18.32 9.25
N THR A 111 -0.75 -17.96 8.13
CA THR A 111 -1.67 -18.80 7.36
C THR A 111 -0.97 -20.10 6.95
N ARG A 112 0.23 -20.01 6.36
CA ARG A 112 1.01 -21.19 6.00
C ARG A 112 1.33 -22.06 7.23
N LYS A 113 1.85 -21.47 8.32
CA LYS A 113 2.15 -22.20 9.54
C LYS A 113 0.92 -22.91 10.12
N PHE A 114 -0.23 -22.25 10.11
CA PHE A 114 -1.48 -22.80 10.60
C PHE A 114 -1.94 -24.02 9.77
N TYR A 115 -1.95 -23.88 8.45
CA TYR A 115 -2.33 -24.98 7.56
C TYR A 115 -1.31 -26.13 7.55
N GLU A 116 0.00 -25.85 7.68
CA GLU A 116 1.02 -26.89 7.84
C GLU A 116 0.77 -27.77 9.09
N GLN A 117 0.31 -27.19 10.20
CA GLN A 117 -0.06 -27.98 11.39
C GLN A 117 -1.23 -28.91 11.08
N ILE A 118 -2.27 -28.40 10.40
CA ILE A 118 -3.43 -29.21 10.03
C ILE A 118 -3.04 -30.36 9.10
N VAL A 119 -2.24 -30.07 8.08
CA VAL A 119 -1.83 -31.08 7.08
C VAL A 119 -0.92 -32.14 7.70
N LYS A 120 0.02 -31.75 8.55
CA LYS A 120 1.00 -32.67 9.14
C LYS A 120 0.48 -33.47 10.35
N GLN A 121 -0.44 -32.88 11.12
CA GLN A 121 -0.82 -33.40 12.44
C GLN A 121 -2.34 -33.58 12.62
N GLY A 122 -3.13 -33.20 11.59
CA GLY A 122 -4.60 -33.26 11.62
C GLY A 122 -5.26 -32.00 12.18
N ALA A 123 -6.56 -31.86 11.96
CA ALA A 123 -7.33 -30.67 12.32
C ALA A 123 -7.27 -30.31 13.82
N ASN A 124 -7.15 -31.32 14.68
CA ASN A 124 -7.07 -31.12 16.14
C ASN A 124 -5.76 -30.45 16.62
N ALA A 125 -4.74 -30.41 15.75
CA ALA A 125 -3.47 -29.71 16.02
C ALA A 125 -3.48 -28.24 15.63
N ALA A 126 -4.57 -27.74 15.01
CA ALA A 126 -4.71 -26.35 14.62
C ALA A 126 -4.56 -25.43 15.84
N SER A 127 -3.54 -24.59 15.81
CA SER A 127 -3.23 -23.69 16.94
C SER A 127 -4.21 -22.52 17.04
N PRO A 128 -4.96 -22.39 18.14
CA PRO A 128 -5.82 -21.22 18.35
C PRO A 128 -5.02 -19.92 18.50
N LEU A 129 -3.71 -20.00 18.72
CA LEU A 129 -2.83 -18.84 18.82
C LEU A 129 -2.37 -18.30 17.44
N LEU A 130 -2.37 -19.15 16.41
CA LEU A 130 -2.04 -18.73 15.05
C LEU A 130 -3.26 -18.22 14.29
N PHE A 131 -4.42 -18.78 14.56
CA PHE A 131 -5.66 -18.49 13.82
C PHE A 131 -6.00 -17.00 13.72
N PRO A 132 -5.92 -16.16 14.79
CA PRO A 132 -6.26 -14.75 14.71
C PRO A 132 -5.40 -13.96 13.69
N GLU A 133 -4.19 -14.42 13.40
CA GLU A 133 -3.29 -13.76 12.44
C GLU A 133 -3.49 -14.25 10.99
N THR A 134 -4.36 -15.26 10.78
CA THR A 134 -4.65 -15.77 9.44
C THR A 134 -5.76 -14.99 8.72
N VAL A 135 -6.49 -14.13 9.43
CA VAL A 135 -7.61 -13.39 8.88
C VAL A 135 -7.16 -12.05 8.31
N TYR A 136 -7.77 -11.63 7.20
CA TYR A 136 -7.37 -10.43 6.47
C TYR A 136 -7.47 -9.14 7.28
N ASN A 137 -8.35 -9.07 8.27
CA ASN A 137 -8.54 -7.88 9.11
C ASN A 137 -7.63 -7.83 10.35
N ALA A 138 -6.78 -8.81 10.59
CA ALA A 138 -5.88 -8.81 11.75
C ALA A 138 -4.99 -7.55 11.82
N PRO A 139 -4.28 -7.13 10.75
CA PRO A 139 -3.44 -5.93 10.79
C PRO A 139 -4.23 -4.64 11.08
N ALA A 140 -5.42 -4.51 10.47
CA ALA A 140 -6.32 -3.37 10.72
C ALA A 140 -6.79 -3.33 12.17
N SER A 141 -7.13 -4.49 12.74
CA SER A 141 -7.57 -4.61 14.13
C SER A 141 -6.45 -4.24 15.11
N HIS A 142 -5.21 -4.66 14.83
CA HIS A 142 -4.05 -4.28 15.64
C HIS A 142 -3.80 -2.78 15.62
N LEU A 143 -3.86 -2.13 14.45
CA LEU A 143 -3.72 -0.69 14.32
C LEU A 143 -4.84 0.04 15.07
N ALA A 144 -6.11 -0.32 14.84
CA ALA A 144 -7.25 0.29 15.51
C ALA A 144 -7.14 0.18 17.03
N ALA A 145 -6.78 -1.01 17.55
CA ALA A 145 -6.63 -1.25 18.97
C ALA A 145 -5.48 -0.45 19.62
N LEU A 146 -4.37 -0.22 18.88
CA LEU A 146 -3.25 0.61 19.35
C LEU A 146 -3.59 2.10 19.40
N LEU A 147 -4.40 2.54 18.45
CA LEU A 147 -4.84 3.93 18.35
C LEU A 147 -6.08 4.23 19.21
N GLY A 148 -6.65 3.21 19.86
CA GLY A 148 -7.90 3.34 20.62
C GLY A 148 -9.11 3.65 19.74
N ILE A 149 -9.03 3.35 18.42
CA ILE A 149 -10.13 3.55 17.48
C ILE A 149 -11.17 2.47 17.74
N ASP A 150 -12.36 2.87 18.15
CA ASP A 150 -13.54 2.02 18.37
C ASP A 150 -14.64 2.28 17.32
N GLY A 151 -14.38 3.18 16.39
CA GLY A 151 -15.26 3.52 15.28
C GLY A 151 -15.14 2.54 14.09
N ALA A 152 -15.30 3.09 12.90
CA ALA A 152 -15.33 2.29 11.67
C ALA A 152 -13.95 1.73 11.29
N SER A 153 -13.88 0.42 11.06
CA SER A 153 -12.70 -0.25 10.53
C SER A 153 -13.11 -1.17 9.37
N TYR A 154 -12.51 -0.94 8.20
CA TYR A 154 -12.79 -1.67 6.97
C TYR A 154 -11.53 -2.29 6.44
N THR A 155 -11.62 -3.53 5.98
CA THR A 155 -10.54 -4.22 5.26
C THR A 155 -11.02 -4.53 3.85
N LEU A 156 -10.32 -4.00 2.87
CA LEU A 156 -10.58 -4.19 1.45
C LEU A 156 -9.53 -5.15 0.90
N VAL A 157 -9.97 -6.22 0.27
CA VAL A 157 -9.10 -7.26 -0.30
C VAL A 157 -9.09 -7.12 -1.82
N GLY A 158 -7.92 -7.09 -2.42
CA GLY A 158 -7.76 -6.95 -3.87
C GLY A 158 -6.30 -7.10 -4.29
N ASP A 159 -5.98 -6.60 -5.46
CA ASP A 159 -4.63 -6.65 -6.04
C ASP A 159 -3.89 -5.30 -5.88
N ALA A 160 -2.90 -5.05 -6.73
CA ALA A 160 -2.11 -3.81 -6.70
C ALA A 160 -2.94 -2.52 -6.78
N SER A 161 -4.20 -2.57 -7.22
CA SER A 161 -5.08 -1.40 -7.30
C SER A 161 -5.83 -1.10 -6.00
N ILE A 162 -5.85 -2.06 -5.05
CA ILE A 162 -6.71 -1.99 -3.87
C ILE A 162 -6.42 -0.77 -2.98
N GLY A 163 -5.18 -0.31 -2.92
CA GLY A 163 -4.80 0.88 -2.16
C GLY A 163 -5.52 2.15 -2.63
N LEU A 164 -5.69 2.34 -3.95
CA LEU A 164 -6.46 3.47 -4.48
C LEU A 164 -7.96 3.29 -4.29
N THR A 165 -8.46 2.06 -4.33
CA THR A 165 -9.85 1.75 -3.99
C THR A 165 -10.14 2.09 -2.52
N ALA A 166 -9.22 1.73 -1.61
CA ALA A 166 -9.31 2.09 -0.19
C ALA A 166 -9.28 3.60 0.02
N LEU A 167 -8.43 4.32 -0.70
CA LEU A 167 -8.37 5.78 -0.67
C LEU A 167 -9.68 6.42 -1.15
N HIS A 168 -10.23 5.92 -2.25
CA HIS A 168 -11.52 6.38 -2.79
C HIS A 168 -12.66 6.14 -1.78
N PHE A 169 -12.71 4.95 -1.19
CA PHE A 169 -13.70 4.60 -0.16
C PHE A 169 -13.57 5.50 1.08
N ALA A 170 -12.35 5.77 1.55
CA ALA A 170 -12.10 6.69 2.66
C ALA A 170 -12.57 8.12 2.35
N ALA A 171 -12.36 8.59 1.11
CA ALA A 171 -12.88 9.89 0.68
C ALA A 171 -14.42 9.96 0.69
N GLN A 172 -15.09 8.85 0.38
CA GLN A 172 -16.56 8.75 0.49
C GLN A 172 -17.01 8.80 1.96
N LEU A 173 -16.32 8.09 2.87
CA LEU A 173 -16.63 8.14 4.31
C LEU A 173 -16.52 9.57 4.87
N LEU A 174 -15.48 10.31 4.49
CA LEU A 174 -15.32 11.72 4.86
C LEU A 174 -16.45 12.58 4.31
N ALA A 175 -16.88 12.35 3.06
CA ALA A 175 -17.95 13.10 2.42
C ALA A 175 -19.31 12.87 3.09
N LEU A 176 -19.57 11.67 3.63
CA LEU A 176 -20.77 11.34 4.40
C LEU A 176 -20.81 12.06 5.76
N GLY A 177 -19.70 12.58 6.28
CA GLY A 177 -19.66 13.34 7.53
C GLY A 177 -19.65 12.52 8.81
N ASN A 178 -19.65 11.19 8.70
CA ASN A 178 -19.65 10.28 9.86
C ASN A 178 -18.29 10.23 10.56
N VAL A 179 -17.21 10.58 9.86
CA VAL A 179 -15.84 10.63 10.38
C VAL A 179 -15.17 11.95 10.01
N ASP A 180 -14.18 12.36 10.80
CA ASP A 180 -13.40 13.58 10.56
C ASP A 180 -12.07 13.28 9.89
N GLN A 181 -11.60 12.04 10.03
CA GLN A 181 -10.40 11.56 9.36
C GLN A 181 -10.45 10.05 9.12
N CYS A 182 -9.66 9.62 8.13
CA CYS A 182 -9.41 8.21 7.85
C CYS A 182 -7.91 7.94 7.85
N VAL A 183 -7.48 6.90 8.56
CA VAL A 183 -6.14 6.32 8.41
C VAL A 183 -6.24 5.24 7.36
N VAL A 184 -5.76 5.52 6.16
CA VAL A 184 -5.78 4.59 5.02
C VAL A 184 -4.42 3.90 4.97
N VAL A 185 -4.40 2.58 5.11
CA VAL A 185 -3.17 1.79 5.18
C VAL A 185 -3.21 0.67 4.16
N GLY A 186 -2.11 0.45 3.46
CA GLY A 186 -1.88 -0.75 2.67
C GLY A 186 -0.62 -1.45 3.16
N ALA A 187 -0.67 -2.75 3.35
CA ALA A 187 0.48 -3.51 3.81
C ALA A 187 0.54 -4.90 3.16
N GLU A 188 1.76 -5.43 3.07
CA GLU A 188 2.01 -6.79 2.57
C GLU A 188 3.24 -7.39 3.24
N GLU A 189 3.20 -8.70 3.47
CA GLU A 189 4.33 -9.54 3.85
C GLU A 189 4.61 -10.58 2.77
N CYS A 190 5.77 -11.18 2.78
CA CYS A 190 6.20 -12.10 1.72
C CYS A 190 6.59 -13.47 2.26
N ASP A 191 6.14 -14.51 1.55
CA ASP A 191 6.53 -15.91 1.76
C ASP A 191 6.87 -16.57 0.42
N TRP A 192 7.64 -17.68 0.46
CA TRP A 192 8.01 -18.40 -0.75
C TRP A 192 6.79 -18.90 -1.54
N ILE A 193 5.68 -19.20 -0.86
CA ILE A 193 4.45 -19.71 -1.51
C ILE A 193 3.83 -18.65 -2.42
N LEU A 194 3.87 -17.39 -1.99
CA LEU A 194 3.42 -16.27 -2.82
C LEU A 194 4.36 -16.06 -4.01
N CYS A 195 5.66 -16.08 -3.76
CA CYS A 195 6.66 -15.93 -4.83
C CYS A 195 6.48 -17.01 -5.90
N GLU A 196 6.21 -18.26 -5.50
CA GLU A 196 5.91 -19.36 -6.41
C GLU A 196 4.66 -19.06 -7.25
N ALA A 197 3.53 -18.69 -6.60
CA ALA A 197 2.28 -18.41 -7.29
C ALA A 197 2.41 -17.24 -8.27
N TYR A 198 3.06 -16.15 -7.86
CA TYR A 198 3.26 -14.98 -8.71
C TYR A 198 4.16 -15.26 -9.90
N ALA A 199 5.19 -16.08 -9.72
CA ALA A 199 6.07 -16.53 -10.80
C ALA A 199 5.30 -17.41 -11.82
N ASP A 200 4.54 -18.38 -11.35
CA ASP A 200 3.78 -19.31 -12.19
C ASP A 200 2.67 -18.59 -12.98
N TRP A 201 2.01 -17.63 -12.36
CA TRP A 201 0.95 -16.82 -13.00
C TRP A 201 1.48 -15.62 -13.79
N ARG A 202 2.78 -15.34 -13.74
CA ARG A 202 3.43 -14.20 -14.40
C ARG A 202 2.77 -12.87 -14.04
N LEU A 203 2.57 -12.63 -12.75
CA LEU A 203 1.90 -11.44 -12.23
C LEU A 203 2.87 -10.28 -11.97
N ALA A 204 4.15 -10.56 -11.71
CA ALA A 204 5.21 -9.58 -11.59
C ALA A 204 6.51 -10.17 -12.13
N HIS A 205 7.36 -9.33 -12.75
CA HIS A 205 8.75 -9.67 -13.08
C HIS A 205 9.73 -9.03 -12.11
N THR A 206 9.33 -7.99 -11.42
CA THR A 206 10.07 -7.48 -10.24
C THR A 206 9.90 -8.46 -9.08
N PRO A 207 10.89 -8.60 -8.19
CA PRO A 207 10.73 -9.40 -6.98
C PRO A 207 9.52 -8.92 -6.16
N LEU A 208 8.84 -9.86 -5.48
CA LEU A 208 7.87 -9.47 -4.46
C LEU A 208 8.58 -8.75 -3.31
N ALA A 209 7.85 -7.90 -2.62
CA ALA A 209 8.38 -7.11 -1.52
C ALA A 209 7.46 -7.12 -0.30
N GLU A 210 8.06 -6.91 0.84
CA GLU A 210 7.39 -6.56 2.08
C GLU A 210 7.25 -5.04 2.20
N GLY A 211 6.27 -4.59 2.95
CA GLY A 211 6.16 -3.18 3.29
C GLY A 211 4.75 -2.72 3.59
N ALA A 212 4.65 -1.44 3.93
CA ALA A 212 3.38 -0.76 4.13
C ALA A 212 3.49 0.72 3.74
N ALA A 213 2.36 1.30 3.39
CA ALA A 213 2.20 2.74 3.30
C ALA A 213 0.88 3.16 3.94
N ALA A 214 0.88 4.34 4.54
CA ALA A 214 -0.29 4.91 5.16
C ALA A 214 -0.41 6.40 4.83
N VAL A 215 -1.64 6.86 4.71
CA VAL A 215 -1.97 8.27 4.61
C VAL A 215 -3.08 8.61 5.60
N VAL A 216 -2.99 9.80 6.20
CA VAL A 216 -4.11 10.37 6.96
C VAL A 216 -4.90 11.26 6.03
N LEU A 217 -6.15 10.86 5.76
CA LEU A 217 -7.07 11.57 4.87
C LEU A 217 -8.05 12.40 5.71
N ARG A 218 -8.18 13.70 5.37
CA ARG A 218 -9.06 14.69 6.03
C ARG A 218 -9.73 15.58 5.00
N ARG A 219 -10.63 16.49 5.46
CA ARG A 219 -11.22 17.52 4.59
C ARG A 219 -10.25 18.62 4.21
N GLU A 220 -9.18 18.80 4.99
CA GLU A 220 -8.09 19.75 4.76
C GLU A 220 -6.74 19.07 4.98
N GLY A 221 -5.71 19.50 4.27
CA GLY A 221 -4.37 18.91 4.35
C GLY A 221 -3.40 19.49 3.32
N ARG A 222 -2.18 18.96 3.30
CA ARG A 222 -1.07 19.45 2.47
C ARG A 222 -1.26 19.15 0.99
N TRP A 223 -1.95 18.07 0.65
CA TRP A 223 -2.18 17.67 -0.73
C TRP A 223 -3.65 17.35 -0.94
N LYS A 224 -4.25 17.98 -1.92
CA LYS A 224 -5.56 17.59 -2.41
C LYS A 224 -5.42 16.31 -3.22
N VAL A 225 -6.32 15.36 -3.00
CA VAL A 225 -6.35 14.09 -3.73
C VAL A 225 -7.69 13.91 -4.44
N THR A 226 -7.63 13.58 -5.72
CA THR A 226 -8.77 13.19 -6.52
C THR A 226 -8.57 11.76 -6.98
N THR A 227 -9.54 10.90 -6.70
CA THR A 227 -9.49 9.46 -7.01
C THR A 227 -10.67 9.06 -7.86
N HIS A 228 -10.50 7.96 -8.61
CA HIS A 228 -11.56 7.28 -9.35
C HIS A 228 -11.76 5.88 -8.77
N ALA A 229 -13.00 5.39 -8.76
CA ALA A 229 -13.35 4.06 -8.22
C ALA A 229 -12.70 2.88 -8.96
N GLY A 230 -12.12 3.14 -10.13
CA GLY A 230 -11.52 2.13 -10.99
C GLY A 230 -12.40 1.76 -12.18
N ALA A 231 -11.76 1.27 -13.24
CA ALA A 231 -12.42 0.75 -14.43
C ALA A 231 -12.05 -0.71 -14.65
N PRO A 232 -13.02 -1.62 -14.80
CA PRO A 232 -12.76 -3.03 -15.02
C PRO A 232 -12.31 -3.31 -16.47
N PHE A 233 -11.56 -4.41 -16.63
CA PHE A 233 -11.27 -5.02 -17.91
C PHE A 233 -11.24 -6.55 -17.77
N THR A 234 -11.55 -7.29 -18.83
CA THR A 234 -11.62 -8.77 -18.82
C THR A 234 -10.34 -9.42 -19.33
N ARG A 235 -9.64 -8.77 -20.23
CA ARG A 235 -8.43 -9.28 -20.87
C ARG A 235 -7.30 -8.28 -20.72
N ARG A 236 -6.08 -8.76 -20.50
CA ARG A 236 -4.88 -7.91 -20.32
C ARG A 236 -4.70 -6.87 -21.45
N ARG A 237 -5.10 -7.18 -22.69
CA ARG A 237 -5.06 -6.24 -23.83
C ARG A 237 -6.02 -5.05 -23.70
N GLU A 238 -7.03 -5.12 -22.83
CA GLU A 238 -8.02 -4.06 -22.58
C GLU A 238 -7.60 -3.10 -21.46
N ALA A 239 -6.52 -3.42 -20.75
CA ALA A 239 -6.03 -2.65 -19.61
C ALA A 239 -5.71 -1.19 -19.97
N ALA A 240 -5.09 -0.95 -21.12
CA ALA A 240 -4.82 0.41 -21.60
C ALA A 240 -6.10 1.21 -21.79
N GLY A 241 -7.14 0.62 -22.41
CA GLY A 241 -8.43 1.26 -22.60
C GLY A 241 -9.15 1.54 -21.26
N ALA A 242 -9.03 0.61 -20.28
CA ALA A 242 -9.58 0.82 -18.94
C ALA A 242 -8.87 1.98 -18.24
N LEU A 243 -7.54 2.01 -18.25
CA LEU A 243 -6.79 3.13 -17.68
C LEU A 243 -7.12 4.45 -18.41
N GLY A 244 -7.22 4.45 -19.73
CA GLY A 244 -7.58 5.64 -20.52
C GLY A 244 -8.94 6.22 -20.11
N ARG A 245 -9.95 5.37 -19.79
CA ARG A 245 -11.24 5.83 -19.26
C ARG A 245 -11.08 6.52 -17.90
N VAL A 246 -10.33 5.90 -16.98
CA VAL A 246 -10.06 6.48 -15.65
C VAL A 246 -9.38 7.85 -15.78
N LEU A 247 -8.36 7.96 -16.63
CA LEU A 247 -7.64 9.22 -16.86
C LEU A 247 -8.55 10.30 -17.45
N GLY A 248 -9.45 9.94 -18.39
CA GLY A 248 -10.43 10.86 -18.96
C GLY A 248 -11.40 11.43 -17.93
N GLU A 249 -11.84 10.61 -16.95
CA GLU A 249 -12.73 11.07 -15.89
C GLU A 249 -12.03 11.92 -14.82
N LEU A 250 -10.75 11.69 -14.56
CA LEU A 250 -9.96 12.51 -13.65
C LEU A 250 -9.69 13.91 -14.19
N ARG A 251 -10.00 14.18 -15.46
CA ARG A 251 -9.72 15.45 -16.15
C ARG A 251 -8.27 15.91 -15.88
N THR A 252 -7.34 15.02 -16.12
CA THR A 252 -5.93 15.26 -15.80
C THR A 252 -5.40 16.47 -16.55
N VAL A 253 -4.96 17.47 -15.78
CA VAL A 253 -4.04 18.51 -16.27
C VAL A 253 -2.71 17.77 -16.56
N GLU A 254 -1.89 18.27 -17.49
CA GLU A 254 -0.55 17.72 -17.71
C GLU A 254 0.20 17.58 -16.37
N PRO A 255 0.47 16.35 -15.91
CA PRO A 255 1.11 16.17 -14.62
C PRO A 255 2.61 16.51 -14.72
N GLY A 256 3.14 17.23 -13.75
CA GLY A 256 4.59 17.42 -13.63
C GLY A 256 5.32 16.11 -13.34
N LEU A 257 4.64 15.19 -12.67
CA LEU A 257 5.18 13.89 -12.25
C LEU A 257 4.18 12.77 -12.52
N ILE A 258 4.70 11.62 -12.97
CA ILE A 258 3.96 10.34 -12.96
C ILE A 258 4.72 9.34 -12.11
N VAL A 259 4.03 8.71 -11.14
CA VAL A 259 4.56 7.58 -10.39
C VAL A 259 3.90 6.30 -10.90
N SER A 260 4.58 5.63 -11.80
CA SER A 260 4.11 4.47 -12.58
C SER A 260 3.96 3.21 -11.75
N SER A 261 2.99 2.36 -12.10
CA SER A 261 2.83 1.01 -11.53
C SER A 261 3.57 -0.08 -12.30
N ALA A 262 4.43 0.28 -13.25
CA ALA A 262 5.21 -0.63 -14.07
C ALA A 262 5.96 -1.67 -13.23
N ASN A 263 5.81 -2.96 -13.60
CA ASN A 263 6.38 -4.11 -12.88
C ASN A 263 6.99 -5.18 -13.80
N GLY A 264 7.30 -4.81 -15.04
CA GLY A 264 7.90 -5.70 -16.05
C GLY A 264 6.89 -6.56 -16.84
N THR A 265 5.58 -6.38 -16.62
CA THR A 265 4.54 -7.19 -17.25
C THR A 265 3.77 -6.42 -18.34
N PHE A 266 2.53 -6.87 -18.62
CA PHE A 266 1.61 -6.17 -19.52
C PHE A 266 1.26 -4.77 -19.05
N VAL A 267 1.43 -4.48 -17.75
CA VAL A 267 1.19 -3.18 -17.12
C VAL A 267 2.01 -2.08 -17.79
N ASP A 268 3.30 -2.34 -18.01
CA ASP A 268 4.23 -1.38 -18.60
C ASP A 268 3.75 -0.92 -20.00
N ARG A 269 3.31 -1.88 -20.83
CA ARG A 269 2.79 -1.58 -22.19
C ARG A 269 1.45 -0.87 -22.13
N ALA A 270 0.59 -1.24 -21.19
CA ALA A 270 -0.72 -0.63 -21.04
C ALA A 270 -0.61 0.83 -20.57
N GLU A 271 0.27 1.11 -19.60
CA GLU A 271 0.58 2.49 -19.18
C GLU A 271 1.20 3.31 -20.31
N ALA A 272 2.23 2.79 -20.97
CA ALA A 272 2.91 3.50 -22.06
C ALA A 272 1.98 3.90 -23.22
N ALA A 273 0.87 3.17 -23.41
CA ALA A 273 -0.08 3.43 -24.48
C ALA A 273 -1.03 4.63 -24.20
N VAL A 274 -1.23 5.03 -22.95
CA VAL A 274 -2.29 6.00 -22.56
C VAL A 274 -1.85 7.06 -21.59
N LEU A 275 -0.68 6.95 -20.94
CA LEU A 275 -0.20 7.98 -20.04
C LEU A 275 0.15 9.26 -20.79
N PRO A 276 -0.21 10.43 -20.25
CA PRO A 276 0.18 11.72 -20.83
C PRO A 276 1.70 11.94 -20.69
N ALA A 277 2.22 12.90 -21.43
CA ALA A 277 3.57 13.39 -21.21
C ALA A 277 3.68 14.00 -19.80
N ALA A 278 4.83 13.81 -19.17
CA ALA A 278 5.16 14.42 -17.88
C ALA A 278 6.62 14.85 -17.88
N SER A 279 6.95 15.86 -17.07
CA SER A 279 8.34 16.33 -16.93
C SER A 279 9.22 15.23 -16.31
N ARG A 280 8.62 14.39 -15.47
CA ARG A 280 9.30 13.27 -14.79
C ARG A 280 8.40 12.05 -14.64
N MET A 281 9.01 10.86 -14.76
CA MET A 281 8.38 9.58 -14.47
C MET A 281 9.25 8.77 -13.52
N ILE A 282 8.65 8.21 -12.46
CA ILE A 282 9.31 7.33 -11.49
C ILE A 282 8.58 5.99 -11.51
N ALA A 283 9.33 4.87 -11.59
CA ALA A 283 8.82 3.50 -11.52
C ALA A 283 9.39 2.80 -10.27
N PRO A 284 8.82 3.02 -9.08
CA PRO A 284 9.44 2.64 -7.81
C PRO A 284 9.57 1.13 -7.61
N LYS A 285 8.75 0.32 -8.26
CA LYS A 285 8.77 -1.13 -8.10
C LYS A 285 10.08 -1.77 -8.55
N ARG A 286 10.86 -1.10 -9.41
CA ARG A 286 12.20 -1.55 -9.79
C ARG A 286 13.20 -1.51 -8.62
N GLN A 287 12.98 -0.59 -7.67
CA GLN A 287 13.86 -0.34 -6.53
C GLN A 287 13.29 -0.92 -5.22
N LEU A 288 11.95 -0.92 -5.07
CA LEU A 288 11.26 -1.35 -3.85
C LEU A 288 10.63 -2.74 -3.97
N GLY A 289 10.50 -3.29 -5.18
CA GLY A 289 9.76 -4.53 -5.43
C GLY A 289 8.25 -4.33 -5.55
N GLU A 290 7.53 -5.45 -5.73
CA GLU A 290 6.06 -5.48 -5.82
C GLU A 290 5.46 -5.94 -4.49
N ALA A 291 4.77 -5.06 -3.79
CA ALA A 291 4.02 -5.34 -2.56
C ALA A 291 2.52 -5.10 -2.82
N PRO A 292 1.76 -6.08 -3.31
CA PRO A 292 0.45 -5.86 -3.95
C PRO A 292 -0.51 -4.99 -3.14
N GLY A 293 -0.79 -5.36 -1.89
CA GLY A 293 -1.69 -4.60 -1.02
C GLY A 293 -1.19 -3.20 -0.65
N ALA A 294 0.14 -2.98 -0.68
CA ALA A 294 0.78 -1.72 -0.31
C ALA A 294 1.16 -0.84 -1.50
N SER A 295 1.44 -1.43 -2.67
CA SER A 295 2.11 -0.76 -3.81
C SER A 295 1.44 0.56 -4.23
N ALA A 296 0.12 0.60 -4.34
CA ALA A 296 -0.59 1.80 -4.76
C ALA A 296 -0.43 2.97 -3.75
N LEU A 297 -0.46 2.67 -2.45
CA LEU A 297 -0.24 3.68 -1.41
C LEU A 297 1.25 4.05 -1.30
N LEU A 298 2.19 3.12 -1.53
CA LEU A 298 3.62 3.43 -1.64
C LEU A 298 3.88 4.42 -2.78
N GLN A 299 3.26 4.21 -3.95
CA GLN A 299 3.33 5.15 -5.07
C GLN A 299 2.72 6.51 -4.72
N LEU A 300 1.60 6.52 -3.98
CA LEU A 300 0.93 7.74 -3.54
C LEU A 300 1.79 8.55 -2.57
N VAL A 301 2.38 7.89 -1.55
CA VAL A 301 3.31 8.53 -0.60
C VAL A 301 4.52 9.07 -1.34
N LEU A 302 5.12 8.28 -2.24
CA LEU A 302 6.25 8.73 -3.06
C LEU A 302 5.89 9.95 -3.90
N ALA A 303 4.69 9.96 -4.52
CA ALA A 303 4.24 11.09 -5.31
C ALA A 303 4.12 12.37 -4.47
N ALA A 304 3.54 12.27 -3.26
CA ALA A 304 3.39 13.41 -2.36
C ALA A 304 4.76 13.96 -1.89
N VAL A 305 5.70 13.08 -1.51
CA VAL A 305 7.08 13.46 -1.15
C VAL A 305 7.78 14.11 -2.34
N ALA A 306 7.68 13.52 -3.53
CA ALA A 306 8.33 14.05 -4.73
C ALA A 306 7.77 15.42 -5.13
N LEU A 307 6.48 15.69 -4.95
CA LEU A 307 5.90 17.01 -5.20
C LEU A 307 6.54 18.10 -4.33
N GLU A 308 6.85 17.79 -3.08
CA GLU A 308 7.56 18.73 -2.19
C GLU A 308 9.02 18.89 -2.57
N LYS A 309 9.74 17.79 -2.77
CA LYS A 309 11.18 17.79 -3.06
C LYS A 309 11.55 18.38 -4.41
N LEU A 310 10.69 18.24 -5.39
CA LEU A 310 10.90 18.72 -6.76
C LEU A 310 10.15 20.03 -7.05
N GLU A 311 9.46 20.59 -6.05
CA GLU A 311 8.63 21.81 -6.16
C GLU A 311 7.59 21.70 -7.30
N LEU A 312 7.10 20.50 -7.56
CA LEU A 312 6.07 20.25 -8.56
C LEU A 312 4.67 20.45 -7.97
N ARG A 313 3.70 20.74 -8.83
CA ARG A 313 2.33 21.04 -8.41
C ARG A 313 1.40 19.83 -8.48
N HIS A 314 1.53 19.01 -9.52
CA HIS A 314 0.63 17.89 -9.77
C HIS A 314 1.40 16.62 -10.02
N ALA A 315 0.92 15.51 -9.44
CA ALA A 315 1.39 14.17 -9.72
C ALA A 315 0.23 13.23 -10.05
N LEU A 316 0.44 12.38 -11.04
CA LEU A 316 -0.47 11.30 -11.42
C LEU A 316 0.08 9.98 -10.91
N VAL A 317 -0.77 9.20 -10.26
CA VAL A 317 -0.47 7.85 -9.78
C VAL A 317 -1.41 6.87 -10.48
N PRO A 318 -1.04 6.34 -11.66
CA PRO A 318 -1.79 5.28 -12.32
C PRO A 318 -1.48 3.94 -11.68
N VAL A 319 -2.46 3.04 -11.63
CA VAL A 319 -2.28 1.67 -11.18
C VAL A 319 -3.11 0.72 -12.04
N ILE A 320 -2.47 -0.32 -12.53
CA ILE A 320 -3.13 -1.44 -13.21
C ILE A 320 -2.90 -2.70 -12.37
N GLY A 321 -3.99 -3.27 -11.86
CA GLY A 321 -3.98 -4.54 -11.15
C GLY A 321 -4.12 -5.73 -12.12
N TRP A 322 -3.70 -6.90 -11.70
CA TRP A 322 -3.87 -8.14 -12.47
C TRP A 322 -5.28 -8.76 -12.30
N ASN A 323 -6.02 -8.39 -11.25
CA ASN A 323 -7.43 -8.74 -11.05
C ASN A 323 -8.37 -7.90 -11.92
N GLN A 324 -7.83 -7.33 -13.00
CA GLN A 324 -8.63 -6.71 -14.04
C GLN A 324 -9.26 -5.37 -13.63
N GLN A 325 -8.54 -4.59 -12.83
CA GLN A 325 -8.91 -3.21 -12.52
C GLN A 325 -7.79 -2.24 -12.85
N ALA A 326 -8.16 -1.10 -13.45
CA ALA A 326 -7.31 0.06 -13.60
C ALA A 326 -7.85 1.20 -12.73
N SER A 327 -7.00 1.87 -12.01
CA SER A 327 -7.31 3.00 -11.13
C SER A 327 -6.29 4.10 -11.31
N ALA A 328 -6.59 5.31 -10.88
CA ALA A 328 -5.61 6.38 -10.78
C ALA A 328 -5.99 7.38 -9.69
N ALA A 329 -4.98 8.07 -9.18
CA ALA A 329 -5.14 9.22 -8.31
C ALA A 329 -4.36 10.41 -8.89
N LEU A 330 -4.97 11.59 -8.81
CA LEU A 330 -4.32 12.87 -9.05
C LEU A 330 -4.05 13.54 -7.70
N ILE A 331 -2.80 13.93 -7.46
CA ILE A 331 -2.39 14.64 -6.25
C ILE A 331 -1.99 16.05 -6.65
N GLU A 332 -2.50 17.03 -5.93
CA GLU A 332 -2.19 18.44 -6.10
C GLU A 332 -1.65 19.02 -4.79
N ARG A 333 -0.47 19.62 -4.83
CA ARG A 333 0.11 20.33 -3.69
C ARG A 333 -0.72 21.57 -3.38
N VAL A 334 -1.20 21.68 -2.15
CA VAL A 334 -1.90 22.88 -1.68
C VAL A 334 -0.87 23.94 -1.33
N ILE A 335 -0.89 25.04 -2.09
CA ILE A 335 -0.02 26.19 -1.83
C ILE A 335 -0.86 27.17 -1.00
N PRO A 336 -0.43 27.51 0.24
CA PRO A 336 -1.13 28.52 1.02
C PRO A 336 -1.18 29.84 0.24
N ASN A 337 -2.37 30.39 0.12
CA ASN A 337 -2.50 31.77 -0.38
C ASN A 337 -2.01 32.71 0.73
N TRP A 338 -0.86 33.34 0.53
CA TRP A 338 -0.36 34.45 1.36
C TRP A 338 -1.06 35.74 1.03
#